data_6d471c0823ea2d34a1a9e29b6f16107c
#
_entry.id   6d471c0823ea2d34a1a9e29b6f16107c
#
_cell.length_a   1.000
_cell.length_b   1.000
_cell.length_c   1.000
_cell.angle_alpha   90.00
_cell.angle_beta   90.00
_cell.angle_gamma   90.00
#
_symmetry.space_group_name_H-M   'P 1'
#
loop_
_entity.id
_entity.type
_entity.pdbx_description
1 polymer ?
#
loop_
_entity_poly.entity_id
_entity_poly.type
_entity_poly.pdbx_seq_one_letter_code
_entity_poly.pdbx_strand_id
1 'polypeptide(L)'
;MAGMKGAGRLAALVVTAALGACQGSFGGSPEGVPVALESIDGAPAPIRTALADELAAAASDRKVDLVGASGAARYRVRGYLSASNEDGETKVAYVWDVFDAQKRRAKRLAGASPIPAASISTLDKEALSKLAQASMDEIAAFLSASKSEAPSEPEPAIQTAEALDEKNPVAMQ
;
A
#
# COMPACT_ATOMS: atom_id res chain seq x y z
N MET A 1 -43.73 58.33 26.74
CA MET A 1 -43.63 58.99 25.42
C MET A 1 -42.69 58.22 24.58
N ALA A 2 -43.20 57.49 23.65
CA ALA A 2 -43.14 57.71 22.20
C ALA A 2 -41.67 57.58 21.71
N GLY A 3 -41.27 56.74 20.82
CA GLY A 3 -41.94 56.05 19.72
C GLY A 3 -40.90 55.51 18.74
N MET A 4 -41.40 54.67 17.90
CA MET A 4 -41.06 54.43 16.49
C MET A 4 -39.80 53.66 16.19
N LYS A 5 -40.00 52.40 15.82
CA LYS A 5 -40.12 51.85 14.44
C LYS A 5 -38.90 52.07 13.54
N GLY A 6 -38.25 50.98 13.19
CA GLY A 6 -37.29 50.88 12.10
C GLY A 6 -37.12 49.43 11.69
N ALA A 7 -38.01 48.96 10.76
CA ALA A 7 -37.89 47.70 10.12
C ALA A 7 -36.80 47.78 9.02
N GLY A 8 -35.75 47.00 9.15
CA GLY A 8 -34.73 46.81 8.13
C GLY A 8 -34.57 45.34 7.84
N ARG A 9 -35.31 44.87 6.81
CA ARG A 9 -35.08 43.53 6.22
C ARG A 9 -33.82 43.60 5.41
N LEU A 10 -32.75 42.97 5.88
CA LEU A 10 -31.57 42.65 5.08
C LEU A 10 -31.59 41.14 4.82
N ALA A 11 -31.93 40.78 3.58
CA ALA A 11 -31.81 39.46 3.05
C ALA A 11 -30.32 39.13 2.92
N ALA A 12 -29.81 38.30 3.80
CA ALA A 12 -28.46 37.74 3.66
C ALA A 12 -28.55 36.54 2.69
N LEU A 13 -28.05 36.74 1.48
CA LEU A 13 -27.78 35.70 0.51
C LEU A 13 -26.60 34.89 1.02
N VAL A 14 -26.87 33.71 1.55
CA VAL A 14 -25.83 32.70 1.86
C VAL A 14 -25.50 31.98 0.56
N VAL A 15 -24.42 32.40 -0.08
CA VAL A 15 -23.79 31.64 -1.17
C VAL A 15 -22.94 30.54 -0.54
N THR A 16 -23.49 29.35 -0.41
CA THR A 16 -22.71 28.14 -0.08
C THR A 16 -21.93 27.72 -1.32
N ALA A 17 -20.67 28.16 -1.40
CA ALA A 17 -19.69 27.60 -2.33
C ALA A 17 -19.32 26.20 -1.83
N ALA A 18 -19.95 25.17 -2.40
CA ALA A 18 -19.51 23.79 -2.28
C ALA A 18 -18.19 23.63 -3.05
N LEU A 19 -17.07 23.87 -2.38
CA LEU A 19 -15.75 23.42 -2.85
C LEU A 19 -15.71 21.91 -2.72
N GLY A 20 -16.14 21.21 -3.75
CA GLY A 20 -15.85 19.81 -3.95
C GLY A 20 -14.35 19.64 -4.10
N ALA A 21 -13.65 19.40 -2.98
CA ALA A 21 -12.31 18.89 -2.99
C ALA A 21 -12.36 17.45 -3.52
N CYS A 22 -12.27 17.28 -4.83
CA CYS A 22 -11.83 16.04 -5.42
C CYS A 22 -10.37 15.85 -5.00
N GLN A 23 -10.14 15.31 -3.82
CA GLN A 23 -8.87 14.66 -3.50
C GLN A 23 -8.85 13.39 -4.34
N GLY A 24 -8.34 13.51 -5.56
CA GLY A 24 -7.95 12.39 -6.37
C GLY A 24 -6.83 11.68 -5.63
N SER A 25 -7.15 10.58 -4.96
CA SER A 25 -6.16 9.62 -4.51
C SER A 25 -5.52 9.00 -5.74
N PHE A 26 -4.46 9.63 -6.25
CA PHE A 26 -3.57 9.06 -7.26
C PHE A 26 -2.62 8.04 -6.61
N GLY A 27 -3.16 7.11 -5.85
CA GLY A 27 -2.42 5.99 -5.29
C GLY A 27 -3.36 4.80 -5.24
N GLY A 28 -3.05 3.73 -5.97
CA GLY A 28 -3.78 2.47 -5.81
C GLY A 28 -3.75 2.06 -4.34
N SER A 29 -4.83 1.51 -3.82
CA SER A 29 -4.83 0.92 -2.48
C SER A 29 -4.02 -0.38 -2.50
N PRO A 30 -3.23 -0.69 -1.46
CA PRO A 30 -2.58 -1.99 -1.32
C PRO A 30 -3.58 -3.14 -1.11
N GLU A 31 -4.84 -2.80 -0.84
CA GLU A 31 -5.90 -3.76 -0.55
C GLU A 31 -6.09 -4.79 -1.67
N GLY A 32 -6.20 -6.05 -1.28
CA GLY A 32 -6.41 -7.16 -2.21
C GLY A 32 -5.15 -7.66 -2.91
N VAL A 33 -3.96 -7.22 -2.50
CA VAL A 33 -2.69 -7.77 -2.98
C VAL A 33 -2.05 -8.57 -1.84
N PRO A 34 -2.18 -9.91 -1.82
CA PRO A 34 -1.62 -10.72 -0.76
C PRO A 34 -0.09 -10.75 -0.82
N VAL A 35 0.53 -10.62 0.34
CA VAL A 35 1.99 -10.63 0.55
C VAL A 35 2.34 -11.69 1.58
N ALA A 36 3.23 -12.62 1.26
CA ALA A 36 3.71 -13.61 2.20
C ALA A 36 5.00 -13.13 2.88
N LEU A 37 5.02 -13.15 4.20
CA LEU A 37 6.25 -12.98 4.99
C LEU A 37 6.97 -14.34 5.05
N GLU A 38 8.06 -14.49 4.28
CA GLU A 38 8.81 -15.75 4.20
C GLU A 38 9.79 -15.93 5.36
N SER A 39 10.57 -14.92 5.66
CA SER A 39 11.57 -14.97 6.74
C SER A 39 11.90 -13.58 7.27
N ILE A 40 12.41 -13.57 8.49
CA ILE A 40 13.10 -12.44 9.10
C ILE A 40 14.44 -12.99 9.61
N ASP A 41 15.54 -12.54 9.05
CA ASP A 41 16.89 -12.99 9.38
C ASP A 41 17.66 -11.90 10.14
N GLY A 42 18.74 -12.28 10.82
CA GLY A 42 19.61 -11.35 11.56
C GLY A 42 19.14 -11.03 12.99
N ALA A 43 18.00 -11.59 13.44
CA ALA A 43 17.51 -11.42 14.81
C ALA A 43 17.33 -12.75 15.54
N PRO A 44 17.43 -12.78 16.89
CA PRO A 44 17.08 -13.94 17.70
C PRO A 44 15.61 -14.34 17.52
N ALA A 45 15.29 -15.63 17.71
CA ALA A 45 13.95 -16.14 17.50
C ALA A 45 12.81 -15.37 18.25
N PRO A 46 12.98 -14.98 19.52
CA PRO A 46 11.95 -14.20 20.21
C PRO A 46 11.66 -12.85 19.54
N ILE A 47 12.71 -12.17 19.09
CA ILE A 47 12.59 -10.88 18.41
C ILE A 47 11.94 -11.05 17.03
N ARG A 48 12.29 -12.10 16.29
CA ARG A 48 11.64 -12.40 14.99
C ARG A 48 10.15 -12.63 15.13
N THR A 49 9.75 -13.42 16.14
CA THR A 49 8.33 -13.70 16.41
C THR A 49 7.61 -12.41 16.78
N ALA A 50 8.13 -11.64 17.73
CA ALA A 50 7.53 -10.39 18.15
C ALA A 50 7.44 -9.36 17.00
N LEU A 51 8.47 -9.27 16.16
CA LEU A 51 8.43 -8.39 14.99
C LEU A 51 7.41 -8.86 13.95
N ALA A 52 7.26 -10.17 13.73
CA ALA A 52 6.25 -10.71 12.83
C ALA A 52 4.83 -10.36 13.30
N ASP A 53 4.57 -10.42 14.61
CA ASP A 53 3.28 -10.05 15.21
C ASP A 53 3.01 -8.54 15.03
N GLU A 54 4.00 -7.68 15.27
CA GLU A 54 3.87 -6.23 15.06
C GLU A 54 3.72 -5.88 13.56
N LEU A 55 4.38 -6.60 12.66
CA LEU A 55 4.19 -6.44 11.21
C LEU A 55 2.78 -6.83 10.78
N ALA A 56 2.21 -7.89 11.35
CA ALA A 56 0.83 -8.28 11.05
C ALA A 56 -0.18 -7.21 11.52
N ALA A 57 0.04 -6.64 12.70
CA ALA A 57 -0.77 -5.52 13.21
C ALA A 57 -0.65 -4.29 12.29
N ALA A 58 0.57 -3.88 11.96
CA ALA A 58 0.83 -2.73 11.09
C ALA A 58 0.30 -2.93 9.65
N ALA A 59 0.29 -4.17 9.14
CA ALA A 59 -0.28 -4.53 7.85
C ALA A 59 -1.81 -4.36 7.85
N SER A 60 -2.46 -4.81 8.92
CA SER A 60 -3.91 -4.66 9.10
C SER A 60 -4.33 -3.18 9.08
N ASP A 61 -3.59 -2.32 9.76
CA ASP A 61 -3.85 -0.87 9.80
C ASP A 61 -3.77 -0.22 8.40
N ARG A 62 -2.96 -0.79 7.51
CA ARG A 62 -2.73 -0.32 6.13
C ARG A 62 -3.51 -1.10 5.07
N LYS A 63 -4.37 -2.03 5.51
CA LYS A 63 -5.16 -2.91 4.64
C LYS A 63 -4.27 -3.75 3.70
N VAL A 64 -3.09 -4.12 4.14
CA VAL A 64 -2.21 -5.08 3.47
C VAL A 64 -2.61 -6.47 3.94
N ASP A 65 -2.87 -7.37 3.00
CA ASP A 65 -3.13 -8.78 3.29
C ASP A 65 -1.80 -9.52 3.50
N LEU A 66 -1.29 -9.47 4.74
CA LEU A 66 -0.05 -10.14 5.12
C LEU A 66 -0.34 -11.58 5.56
N VAL A 67 0.16 -12.55 4.80
CA VAL A 67 -0.01 -13.98 5.09
C VAL A 67 1.31 -14.63 5.50
N GLY A 68 1.21 -15.80 6.16
CA GLY A 68 2.40 -16.57 6.53
C GLY A 68 3.13 -17.16 5.31
N ALA A 69 4.34 -17.68 5.54
CA ALA A 69 5.25 -18.15 4.49
C ALA A 69 4.65 -19.19 3.53
N SER A 70 3.70 -20.01 3.97
CA SER A 70 3.00 -21.00 3.14
C SER A 70 1.73 -20.47 2.46
N GLY A 71 1.32 -19.23 2.75
CA GLY A 71 0.14 -18.62 2.17
C GLY A 71 0.29 -18.35 0.68
N ALA A 72 -0.83 -18.39 -0.05
CA ALA A 72 -0.87 -17.94 -1.43
C ALA A 72 -0.67 -16.42 -1.46
N ALA A 73 0.30 -15.97 -2.25
CA ALA A 73 0.65 -14.55 -2.30
C ALA A 73 1.17 -14.16 -3.68
N ARG A 74 0.88 -12.92 -4.09
CA ARG A 74 1.43 -12.32 -5.31
C ARG A 74 2.88 -11.92 -5.13
N TYR A 75 3.22 -11.43 -3.92
CA TYR A 75 4.58 -11.07 -3.55
C TYR A 75 5.01 -11.84 -2.31
N ARG A 76 6.33 -12.07 -2.20
CA ARG A 76 6.98 -12.68 -1.05
C ARG A 76 8.04 -11.76 -0.51
N VAL A 77 8.08 -11.60 0.80
CA VAL A 77 8.98 -10.66 1.47
C VAL A 77 9.93 -11.42 2.38
N ARG A 78 11.21 -11.11 2.27
CA ARG A 78 12.26 -11.54 3.19
C ARG A 78 12.87 -10.34 3.87
N GLY A 79 12.92 -10.39 5.17
CA GLY A 79 13.48 -9.36 6.02
C GLY A 79 14.89 -9.71 6.52
N TYR A 80 15.72 -8.71 6.60
CA TYR A 80 17.07 -8.81 7.17
C TYR A 80 17.27 -7.66 8.15
N LEU A 81 17.65 -8.00 9.39
CA LEU A 81 17.96 -7.03 10.42
C LEU A 81 19.47 -7.04 10.68
N SER A 82 20.05 -5.87 10.84
CA SER A 82 21.45 -5.70 11.23
C SER A 82 21.60 -4.50 12.15
N ALA A 83 22.61 -4.53 13.01
CA ALA A 83 22.99 -3.35 13.77
C ALA A 83 23.94 -2.48 12.91
N SER A 84 23.67 -1.18 12.84
CA SER A 84 24.56 -0.20 12.22
C SER A 84 24.93 0.87 13.23
N ASN A 85 26.13 1.43 13.08
CA ASN A 85 26.56 2.58 13.86
C ASN A 85 26.55 3.81 12.95
N GLU A 86 25.76 4.80 13.32
CA GLU A 86 25.68 6.10 12.66
C GLU A 86 25.85 7.20 13.70
N ASP A 87 26.76 8.12 13.49
CA ASP A 87 27.03 9.26 14.36
C ASP A 87 27.31 8.89 15.82
N GLY A 88 27.90 7.70 16.06
CA GLY A 88 28.18 7.19 17.40
C GLY A 88 26.99 6.53 18.10
N GLU A 89 25.85 6.45 17.46
CA GLU A 89 24.67 5.74 17.94
C GLU A 89 24.49 4.39 17.20
N THR A 90 24.13 3.36 17.95
CA THR A 90 23.77 2.07 17.35
C THR A 90 22.29 2.11 16.97
N LYS A 91 21.99 1.87 15.70
CA LYS A 91 20.63 1.75 15.14
C LYS A 91 20.44 0.37 14.55
N VAL A 92 19.20 -0.09 14.54
CA VAL A 92 18.84 -1.31 13.82
C VAL A 92 18.47 -0.94 12.39
N ALA A 93 19.29 -1.37 11.46
CA ALA A 93 19.01 -1.29 10.04
C ALA A 93 18.17 -2.49 9.60
N TYR A 94 17.28 -2.28 8.65
CA TYR A 94 16.48 -3.32 8.03
C TYR A 94 16.55 -3.27 6.51
N VAL A 95 16.39 -4.42 5.90
CA VAL A 95 16.20 -4.57 4.46
C VAL A 95 15.05 -5.53 4.23
N TRP A 96 14.12 -5.14 3.36
CA TRP A 96 13.04 -5.99 2.88
C TRP A 96 13.22 -6.25 1.39
N ASP A 97 13.51 -7.48 1.03
CA ASP A 97 13.52 -7.93 -0.36
C ASP A 97 12.14 -8.45 -0.74
N VAL A 98 11.51 -7.81 -1.72
CA VAL A 98 10.20 -8.19 -2.26
C VAL A 98 10.41 -8.96 -3.55
N PHE A 99 9.89 -10.19 -3.61
CA PHE A 99 9.96 -11.08 -4.77
C PHE A 99 8.59 -11.24 -5.41
N ASP A 100 8.58 -11.32 -6.74
CA ASP A 100 7.39 -11.65 -7.53
C ASP A 100 7.11 -13.16 -7.56
N ALA A 101 6.01 -13.54 -8.22
CA ALA A 101 5.63 -14.95 -8.38
C ALA A 101 6.67 -15.79 -9.14
N GLN A 102 7.53 -15.16 -9.93
CA GLN A 102 8.64 -15.79 -10.65
C GLN A 102 9.94 -15.83 -9.84
N LYS A 103 9.87 -15.50 -8.54
CA LYS A 103 11.01 -15.43 -7.61
C LYS A 103 12.10 -14.42 -8.03
N ARG A 104 11.74 -13.43 -8.84
CA ARG A 104 12.63 -12.31 -9.16
C ARG A 104 12.42 -11.22 -8.13
N ARG A 105 13.51 -10.57 -7.71
CA ARG A 105 13.40 -9.43 -6.79
C ARG A 105 12.77 -8.23 -7.51
N ALA A 106 11.52 -7.95 -7.16
CA ALA A 106 10.77 -6.82 -7.69
C ALA A 106 11.19 -5.51 -7.04
N LYS A 107 11.52 -5.54 -5.73
CA LYS A 107 11.94 -4.35 -4.99
C LYS A 107 12.86 -4.72 -3.84
N ARG A 108 13.77 -3.82 -3.48
CA ARG A 108 14.49 -3.79 -2.21
C ARG A 108 14.16 -2.48 -1.50
N LEU A 109 13.69 -2.59 -0.28
CA LEU A 109 13.39 -1.50 0.63
C LEU A 109 14.41 -1.56 1.75
N ALA A 110 14.98 -0.44 2.15
CA ALA A 110 15.99 -0.41 3.19
C ALA A 110 15.84 0.85 4.04
N GLY A 111 15.95 0.69 5.34
CA GLY A 111 15.84 1.78 6.29
C GLY A 111 16.51 1.45 7.60
N ALA A 112 16.34 2.35 8.56
CA ALA A 112 16.80 2.16 9.92
C ALA A 112 15.67 2.40 10.90
N SER A 113 15.72 1.73 12.06
CA SER A 113 14.80 1.98 13.15
C SER A 113 14.89 3.44 13.57
N PRO A 114 13.77 4.13 13.75
CA PRO A 114 13.78 5.50 14.29
C PRO A 114 14.20 5.58 15.76
N ILE A 115 14.33 4.44 16.43
CA ILE A 115 14.72 4.36 17.83
C ILE A 115 16.13 3.76 17.94
N PRO A 116 17.08 4.43 18.62
CA PRO A 116 18.37 3.87 18.96
C PRO A 116 18.21 2.60 19.80
N ALA A 117 18.96 1.57 19.49
CA ALA A 117 18.99 0.33 20.26
C ALA A 117 20.43 -0.13 20.46
N ALA A 118 20.76 -0.58 21.66
CA ALA A 118 22.10 -1.09 21.95
C ALA A 118 22.42 -2.37 21.15
N SER A 119 21.41 -3.16 20.83
CA SER A 119 21.51 -4.35 19.97
C SER A 119 20.13 -4.78 19.49
N ILE A 120 20.10 -5.65 18.48
CA ILE A 120 18.83 -6.26 18.00
C ILE A 120 18.14 -7.05 19.11
N SER A 121 18.90 -7.68 20.00
CA SER A 121 18.35 -8.49 21.10
C SER A 121 17.68 -7.67 22.20
N THR A 122 17.90 -6.37 22.25
CA THR A 122 17.36 -5.46 23.27
C THR A 122 16.20 -4.61 22.75
N LEU A 123 15.69 -4.90 21.55
CA LEU A 123 14.51 -4.24 21.02
C LEU A 123 13.31 -4.56 21.89
N ASP A 124 12.72 -3.52 22.45
CA ASP A 124 11.48 -3.62 23.20
C ASP A 124 10.26 -3.56 22.26
N LYS A 125 9.06 -3.73 22.84
CA LYS A 125 7.83 -3.73 22.07
C LYS A 125 7.59 -2.41 21.30
N GLU A 126 7.93 -1.28 21.90
CA GLU A 126 7.74 0.02 21.27
C GLU A 126 8.66 0.19 20.05
N ALA A 127 9.92 -0.21 20.19
CA ALA A 127 10.89 -0.20 19.09
C ALA A 127 10.45 -1.14 17.95
N LEU A 128 9.97 -2.34 18.28
CA LEU A 128 9.48 -3.31 17.30
C LEU A 128 8.23 -2.79 16.58
N SER A 129 7.31 -2.16 17.30
CA SER A 129 6.11 -1.56 16.70
C SER A 129 6.45 -0.43 15.74
N LYS A 130 7.34 0.48 16.11
CA LYS A 130 7.81 1.56 15.23
C LYS A 130 8.55 1.04 14.01
N LEU A 131 9.40 0.02 14.19
CA LEU A 131 10.08 -0.65 13.09
C LEU A 131 9.09 -1.29 12.12
N ALA A 132 8.08 -1.99 12.65
CA ALA A 132 7.04 -2.63 11.86
C ALA A 132 6.19 -1.61 11.09
N GLN A 133 5.81 -0.50 11.73
CA GLN A 133 5.06 0.58 11.09
C GLN A 133 5.84 1.19 9.92
N ALA A 134 7.10 1.58 10.13
CA ALA A 134 7.94 2.14 9.08
C ALA A 134 8.13 1.14 7.91
N SER A 135 8.36 -0.13 8.22
CA SER A 135 8.49 -1.20 7.23
C SER A 135 7.21 -1.39 6.40
N MET A 136 6.06 -1.40 7.07
CA MET A 136 4.77 -1.58 6.38
C MET A 136 4.37 -0.35 5.55
N ASP A 137 4.78 0.86 5.92
CA ASP A 137 4.58 2.06 5.09
C ASP A 137 5.26 1.92 3.73
N GLU A 138 6.51 1.46 3.73
CA GLU A 138 7.28 1.26 2.50
C GLU A 138 6.71 0.11 1.65
N ILE A 139 6.32 -1.01 2.27
CA ILE A 139 5.72 -2.16 1.58
C ILE A 139 4.36 -1.75 0.98
N ALA A 140 3.51 -1.06 1.73
CA ALA A 140 2.21 -0.60 1.25
C ALA A 140 2.34 0.39 0.09
N ALA A 141 3.31 1.31 0.15
CA ALA A 141 3.60 2.24 -0.94
C ALA A 141 4.03 1.50 -2.21
N PHE A 142 4.91 0.50 -2.09
CA PHE A 142 5.31 -0.35 -3.22
C PHE A 142 4.11 -1.10 -3.84
N LEU A 143 3.25 -1.72 -3.01
CA LEU A 143 2.08 -2.46 -3.48
C LEU A 143 1.08 -1.55 -4.20
N SER A 144 0.87 -0.34 -3.68
CA SER A 144 -0.01 0.65 -4.29
C SER A 144 0.50 1.07 -5.68
N ALA A 145 1.80 1.34 -5.81
CA ALA A 145 2.43 1.65 -7.08
C ALA A 145 2.32 0.48 -8.07
N SER A 146 2.62 -0.74 -7.62
CA SER A 146 2.58 -1.94 -8.46
C SER A 146 1.17 -2.31 -8.94
N LYS A 147 0.13 -1.92 -8.19
CA LYS A 147 -1.27 -2.10 -8.61
C LYS A 147 -1.65 -1.12 -9.71
N SER A 148 -1.15 0.10 -9.66
CA SER A 148 -1.41 1.13 -10.65
C SER A 148 -0.72 0.87 -11.99
N GLU A 149 0.40 0.14 -12.00
CA GLU A 149 1.14 -0.26 -13.21
C GLU A 149 0.60 -1.54 -13.86
N ALA A 150 -0.32 -2.28 -13.23
CA ALA A 150 -0.96 -3.42 -13.86
C ALA A 150 -1.78 -2.92 -15.06
N PRO A 151 -1.54 -3.43 -16.30
CA PRO A 151 -2.33 -3.05 -17.46
C PRO A 151 -3.80 -3.29 -17.16
N SER A 152 -4.62 -2.28 -17.34
CA SER A 152 -6.07 -2.46 -17.36
C SER A 152 -6.35 -3.54 -18.40
N GLU A 153 -6.98 -4.63 -17.96
CA GLU A 153 -7.43 -5.71 -18.86
C GLU A 153 -8.20 -5.03 -20.01
N PRO A 154 -7.84 -5.26 -21.27
CA PRO A 154 -8.55 -4.62 -22.36
C PRO A 154 -10.02 -5.04 -22.27
N GLU A 155 -10.87 -4.05 -22.11
CA GLU A 155 -12.32 -4.20 -22.17
C GLU A 155 -12.65 -5.01 -23.43
N PRO A 156 -13.44 -6.11 -23.36
CA PRO A 156 -13.71 -6.94 -24.52
C PRO A 156 -14.39 -6.06 -25.57
N ALA A 157 -13.66 -5.82 -26.65
CA ALA A 157 -14.20 -5.14 -27.81
C ALA A 157 -15.40 -5.95 -28.29
N ILE A 158 -16.59 -5.42 -28.12
CA ILE A 158 -17.81 -5.96 -28.70
C ILE A 158 -17.63 -5.82 -30.21
N GLN A 159 -17.19 -6.89 -30.83
CA GLN A 159 -17.22 -6.99 -32.29
C GLN A 159 -18.68 -7.11 -32.69
N THR A 160 -19.24 -5.97 -33.09
CA THR A 160 -20.50 -5.93 -33.81
C THR A 160 -20.22 -6.61 -35.17
N ALA A 161 -20.67 -7.84 -35.28
CA ALA A 161 -20.68 -8.56 -36.55
C ALA A 161 -21.70 -7.87 -37.46
N GLU A 162 -21.23 -6.98 -38.32
CA GLU A 162 -22.01 -6.57 -39.48
C GLU A 162 -22.13 -7.74 -40.42
N ALA A 163 -23.36 -8.22 -40.55
CA ALA A 163 -23.75 -9.22 -41.53
C ALA A 163 -23.62 -8.61 -42.91
N LEU A 164 -22.58 -9.02 -43.64
CA LEU A 164 -22.53 -8.79 -45.09
C LEU A 164 -23.43 -9.80 -45.77
N ASP A 165 -24.58 -9.32 -46.18
CA ASP A 165 -25.51 -9.98 -47.12
C ASP A 165 -24.84 -10.02 -48.48
N GLU A 166 -24.24 -11.19 -48.82
CA GLU A 166 -23.69 -11.44 -50.15
C GLU A 166 -24.74 -12.11 -51.03
N LYS A 167 -25.47 -11.29 -51.72
CA LYS A 167 -26.37 -11.66 -52.78
C LYS A 167 -25.60 -12.01 -54.04
N ASN A 168 -25.35 -13.31 -54.26
CA ASN A 168 -24.77 -13.81 -55.50
C ASN A 168 -25.84 -14.07 -56.57
N PRO A 169 -25.82 -13.47 -57.75
CA PRO A 169 -26.60 -13.94 -58.90
C PRO A 169 -25.77 -14.83 -59.77
N VAL A 170 -26.20 -16.04 -59.91
CA VAL A 170 -25.80 -17.03 -60.92
C VAL A 170 -26.00 -16.45 -62.33
N ALA A 171 -25.03 -16.56 -63.21
CA ALA A 171 -25.20 -16.48 -64.65
C ALA A 171 -24.44 -17.66 -65.31
N MET A 172 -25.24 -18.43 -66.03
CA MET A 172 -24.89 -19.52 -66.92
C MET A 172 -23.97 -19.06 -68.06
N GLN A 173 -23.03 -19.81 -68.44
CA GLN A 173 -22.82 -20.48 -69.75
C GLN A 173 -21.60 -21.37 -69.70
#